data_76655b230e7f516d070cf952bb3e2f13
#
_entry.id   76655b230e7f516d070cf952bb3e2f13
#
_cell.length_a   1.000
_cell.length_b   1.000
_cell.length_c   1.000
_cell.angle_alpha   90.00
_cell.angle_beta   90.00
_cell.angle_gamma   90.00
#
_symmetry.space_group_name_H-M   'P 1'
#
loop_
_entity.id
_entity.type
_entity.pdbx_description
1 polymer ?
#
loop_
_entity_poly.entity_id
_entity_poly.type
_entity_poly.pdbx_seq_one_letter_code
_entity_poly.pdbx_strand_id
1 'polypeptide(L)'
;MEVKDLFDPSVKQEIIDRVNKLTAQTQRQWGKMNVSQMLAHVQMPILIAFGTHQPKGSFLLRLIGPLFKSKLWDENPYKRSLPTDPTFIMINSEKEFESERSALLELIDKFSKETLVSEKHPVFGKLTKDNWSQATWKHLDHHLKQFGV
;
A
#
# COMPACT_ATOMS: atom_id res chain seq x y z
N MET A 1 7.75 -0.63 15.69
CA MET A 1 8.56 -0.65 14.45
C MET A 1 8.90 0.79 14.08
N GLU A 2 10.04 1.08 13.50
CA GLU A 2 10.31 2.38 12.92
C GLU A 2 9.52 2.54 11.63
N VAL A 3 8.76 3.63 11.49
CA VAL A 3 8.03 3.96 10.25
C VAL A 3 8.89 4.93 9.45
N LYS A 4 9.24 4.54 8.21
CA LYS A 4 10.16 5.28 7.36
C LYS A 4 9.41 6.22 6.39
N ASP A 5 10.13 7.20 5.88
CA ASP A 5 9.65 8.13 4.84
C ASP A 5 9.95 7.56 3.45
N LEU A 6 8.92 7.24 2.67
CA LEU A 6 9.08 6.72 1.30
C LEU A 6 9.61 7.80 0.31
N PHE A 7 9.61 9.09 0.69
CA PHE A 7 10.25 10.12 -0.12
C PHE A 7 11.78 10.07 -0.03
N ASP A 8 12.34 9.44 1.03
CA ASP A 8 13.78 9.24 1.12
C ASP A 8 14.25 8.26 0.02
N PRO A 9 15.21 8.68 -0.85
CA PRO A 9 15.69 7.81 -1.93
C PRO A 9 16.25 6.46 -1.46
N SER A 10 16.90 6.42 -0.30
CA SER A 10 17.45 5.18 0.26
C SER A 10 16.36 4.22 0.72
N VAL A 11 15.30 4.75 1.33
CA VAL A 11 14.12 3.97 1.74
C VAL A 11 13.35 3.47 0.52
N LYS A 12 13.20 4.32 -0.50
CA LYS A 12 12.58 3.93 -1.77
C LYS A 12 13.34 2.79 -2.42
N GLN A 13 14.67 2.89 -2.49
CA GLN A 13 15.52 1.84 -3.05
C GLN A 13 15.40 0.53 -2.26
N GLU A 14 15.38 0.58 -0.92
CA GLU A 14 15.14 -0.61 -0.09
C GLU A 14 13.84 -1.33 -0.47
N ILE A 15 12.74 -0.59 -0.65
CA ILE A 15 11.45 -1.18 -1.07
C ILE A 15 11.56 -1.78 -2.47
N ILE A 16 12.18 -1.08 -3.43
CA ILE A 16 12.41 -1.59 -4.80
C ILE A 16 13.21 -2.89 -4.77
N ASP A 17 14.28 -2.96 -4.00
CA ASP A 17 15.11 -4.14 -3.89
C ASP A 17 14.35 -5.34 -3.31
N ARG A 18 13.45 -5.11 -2.35
CA ARG A 18 12.57 -6.13 -1.78
C ARG A 18 11.54 -6.62 -2.80
N VAL A 19 10.91 -5.72 -3.56
CA VAL A 19 10.00 -6.08 -4.67
C VAL A 19 10.74 -6.93 -5.71
N ASN A 20 11.98 -6.60 -6.04
CA ASN A 20 12.79 -7.32 -7.01
C ASN A 20 13.22 -8.73 -6.55
N LYS A 21 13.16 -9.04 -5.26
CA LYS A 21 13.38 -10.40 -4.74
C LYS A 21 12.19 -11.32 -4.92
N LEU A 22 11.01 -10.79 -5.22
CA LEU A 22 9.82 -11.58 -5.46
C LEU A 22 9.88 -12.29 -6.82
N THR A 23 9.30 -13.48 -6.87
CA THR A 23 9.08 -14.26 -8.10
C THR A 23 7.62 -14.68 -8.19
N ALA A 24 7.16 -15.11 -9.36
CA ALA A 24 5.80 -15.62 -9.54
C ALA A 24 5.46 -16.82 -8.63
N GLN A 25 6.48 -17.52 -8.15
CA GLN A 25 6.37 -18.69 -7.26
C GLN A 25 6.51 -18.33 -5.77
N THR A 26 6.81 -17.06 -5.42
CA THR A 26 6.96 -16.66 -4.02
C THR A 26 5.70 -16.92 -3.24
N GLN A 27 5.82 -17.69 -2.14
CA GLN A 27 4.70 -18.11 -1.32
C GLN A 27 4.47 -17.13 -0.16
N ARG A 28 3.19 -16.85 0.14
CA ARG A 28 2.81 -16.07 1.31
C ARG A 28 3.08 -16.83 2.61
N GLN A 29 3.47 -16.11 3.64
CA GLN A 29 3.60 -16.65 5.01
C GLN A 29 2.26 -16.61 5.77
N TRP A 30 1.33 -15.70 5.39
CA TRP A 30 -0.03 -15.63 5.92
C TRP A 30 -0.98 -14.98 4.91
N GLY A 31 -2.29 -15.00 5.22
CA GLY A 31 -3.33 -14.38 4.38
C GLY A 31 -3.80 -15.27 3.24
N LYS A 32 -4.47 -14.67 2.25
CA LYS A 32 -5.15 -15.39 1.15
C LYS A 32 -4.63 -15.03 -0.24
N MET A 33 -4.11 -13.81 -0.46
CA MET A 33 -3.61 -13.35 -1.75
C MET A 33 -2.39 -14.17 -2.19
N ASN A 34 -2.27 -14.46 -3.49
CA ASN A 34 -1.01 -14.85 -4.10
C ASN A 34 -0.11 -13.62 -4.33
N VAL A 35 1.13 -13.82 -4.78
CA VAL A 35 2.10 -12.75 -4.96
C VAL A 35 1.64 -11.69 -5.97
N SER A 36 1.05 -12.08 -7.09
CA SER A 36 0.55 -11.15 -8.12
C SER A 36 -0.63 -10.33 -7.60
N GLN A 37 -1.53 -10.95 -6.84
CA GLN A 37 -2.64 -10.27 -6.19
C GLN A 37 -2.17 -9.27 -5.13
N MET A 38 -1.13 -9.62 -4.38
CA MET A 38 -0.52 -8.70 -3.42
C MET A 38 0.12 -7.49 -4.12
N LEU A 39 0.86 -7.70 -5.20
CA LEU A 39 1.45 -6.62 -5.99
C LEU A 39 0.37 -5.65 -6.51
N ALA A 40 -0.76 -6.16 -7.01
CA ALA A 40 -1.90 -5.34 -7.41
C ALA A 40 -2.54 -4.60 -6.21
N HIS A 41 -2.66 -5.26 -5.07
CA HIS A 41 -3.26 -4.70 -3.86
C HIS A 41 -2.47 -3.50 -3.32
N VAL A 42 -1.15 -3.60 -3.26
CA VAL A 42 -0.31 -2.53 -2.69
C VAL A 42 -0.19 -1.30 -3.60
N GLN A 43 -0.58 -1.39 -4.86
CA GLN A 43 -0.70 -0.24 -5.76
C GLN A 43 -1.86 0.69 -5.37
N MET A 44 -2.92 0.16 -4.77
CA MET A 44 -4.17 0.90 -4.55
C MET A 44 -4.00 2.16 -3.69
N PRO A 45 -3.30 2.16 -2.53
CA PRO A 45 -3.05 3.38 -1.76
C PRO A 45 -2.24 4.42 -2.54
N ILE A 46 -1.30 4.00 -3.38
CA ILE A 46 -0.49 4.90 -4.21
C ILE A 46 -1.38 5.58 -5.26
N LEU A 47 -2.25 4.83 -5.94
CA LEU A 47 -3.20 5.36 -6.91
C LEU A 47 -4.19 6.34 -6.27
N ILE A 48 -4.59 6.11 -5.00
CA ILE A 48 -5.41 7.08 -4.25
C ILE A 48 -4.61 8.35 -3.97
N ALA A 49 -3.35 8.24 -3.53
CA ALA A 49 -2.49 9.38 -3.27
C ALA A 49 -2.24 10.23 -4.54
N PHE A 50 -2.15 9.59 -5.71
CA PHE A 50 -2.06 10.25 -7.01
C PHE A 50 -3.40 10.80 -7.53
N GLY A 51 -4.52 10.54 -6.83
CA GLY A 51 -5.85 10.98 -7.25
C GLY A 51 -6.45 10.22 -8.43
N THR A 52 -5.78 9.17 -8.92
CA THR A 52 -6.21 8.37 -10.09
C THR A 52 -7.21 7.28 -9.72
N HIS A 53 -7.31 6.93 -8.45
CA HIS A 53 -8.31 6.00 -7.93
C HIS A 53 -9.05 6.62 -6.75
N GLN A 54 -10.39 6.58 -6.77
CA GLN A 54 -11.25 7.16 -5.75
C GLN A 54 -12.31 6.12 -5.30
N PRO A 55 -11.94 5.17 -4.40
CA PRO A 55 -12.91 4.19 -3.91
C PRO A 55 -14.04 4.91 -3.16
N LYS A 56 -15.27 4.48 -3.39
CA LYS A 56 -16.44 5.09 -2.72
C LYS A 56 -16.43 4.87 -1.20
N GLY A 57 -15.79 3.79 -0.75
CA GLY A 57 -15.75 3.40 0.65
C GLY A 57 -17.14 3.12 1.24
N SER A 58 -17.21 2.35 2.32
CA SER A 58 -18.45 2.22 3.09
C SER A 58 -18.75 3.54 3.82
N PHE A 59 -20.01 3.97 3.83
CA PHE A 59 -20.45 5.16 4.57
C PHE A 59 -20.02 5.09 6.05
N LEU A 60 -20.17 3.94 6.68
CA LEU A 60 -19.76 3.74 8.07
C LEU A 60 -18.23 3.90 8.25
N LEU A 61 -17.43 3.31 7.36
CA LEU A 61 -15.97 3.46 7.41
C LEU A 61 -15.53 4.92 7.20
N ARG A 62 -16.24 5.68 6.37
CA ARG A 62 -15.96 7.11 6.19
C ARG A 62 -16.28 7.94 7.42
N LEU A 63 -17.28 7.53 8.21
CA LEU A 63 -17.66 8.21 9.45
C LEU A 63 -16.67 7.97 10.58
N ILE A 64 -16.20 6.73 10.75
CA ILE A 64 -15.32 6.33 11.87
C ILE A 64 -13.83 6.33 11.50
N GLY A 65 -13.50 6.18 10.22
CA GLY A 65 -12.11 6.08 9.74
C GLY A 65 -11.19 7.20 10.20
N PRO A 66 -11.61 8.49 10.19
CA PRO A 66 -10.77 9.59 10.66
C PRO A 66 -10.27 9.44 12.11
N LEU A 67 -11.01 8.72 12.95
CA LEU A 67 -10.61 8.42 14.34
C LEU A 67 -9.43 7.45 14.41
N PHE A 68 -9.24 6.64 13.36
CA PHE A 68 -8.20 5.61 13.29
C PHE A 68 -7.06 5.96 12.33
N LYS A 69 -7.06 7.17 11.75
CA LYS A 69 -6.08 7.55 10.72
C LYS A 69 -4.63 7.44 11.18
N SER A 70 -4.33 7.71 12.47
CA SER A 70 -2.98 7.59 13.02
C SER A 70 -2.42 6.17 12.92
N LYS A 71 -3.28 5.14 12.88
CA LYS A 71 -2.88 3.74 12.68
C LYS A 71 -2.18 3.50 11.34
N LEU A 72 -2.38 4.38 10.37
CA LEU A 72 -1.72 4.27 9.07
C LEU A 72 -0.20 4.51 9.15
N TRP A 73 0.26 5.31 10.14
CA TRP A 73 1.67 5.68 10.30
C TRP A 73 2.20 5.58 11.73
N ASP A 74 1.43 5.04 12.69
CA ASP A 74 1.97 4.77 14.04
C ASP A 74 3.00 3.63 14.00
N GLU A 75 3.82 3.53 15.05
CA GLU A 75 4.87 2.52 15.16
C GLU A 75 4.38 1.10 15.48
N ASN A 76 3.08 0.90 15.64
CA ASN A 76 2.51 -0.42 15.85
C ASN A 76 2.36 -1.15 14.51
N PRO A 77 2.90 -2.36 14.33
CA PRO A 77 2.73 -3.11 13.10
C PRO A 77 1.24 -3.43 12.85
N TYR A 78 0.85 -3.49 11.58
CA TYR A 78 -0.49 -3.96 11.25
C TYR A 78 -0.71 -5.39 11.75
N LYS A 79 -1.88 -5.64 12.33
CA LYS A 79 -2.32 -7.01 12.62
C LYS A 79 -2.49 -7.77 11.31
N ARG A 80 -2.20 -9.07 11.34
CA ARG A 80 -2.43 -9.94 10.18
C ARG A 80 -3.91 -10.03 9.86
N SER A 81 -4.25 -10.07 8.58
CA SER A 81 -5.63 -10.26 8.08
C SER A 81 -6.63 -9.20 8.54
N LEU A 82 -6.21 -7.93 8.63
CA LEU A 82 -7.15 -6.83 8.86
C LEU A 82 -8.17 -6.73 7.74
N PRO A 83 -9.42 -6.37 8.04
CA PRO A 83 -10.39 -6.01 7.01
C PRO A 83 -9.89 -4.87 6.14
N THR A 84 -10.14 -4.95 4.83
CA THR A 84 -9.80 -3.91 3.88
C THR A 84 -11.05 -3.50 3.08
N ASP A 85 -10.97 -2.39 2.35
CA ASP A 85 -12.03 -1.96 1.45
C ASP A 85 -12.30 -3.07 0.40
N PRO A 86 -13.57 -3.39 0.11
CA PRO A 86 -13.90 -4.42 -0.88
C PRO A 86 -13.26 -4.21 -2.26
N THR A 87 -13.02 -2.96 -2.66
CA THR A 87 -12.36 -2.64 -3.94
C THR A 87 -10.88 -3.00 -3.96
N PHE A 88 -10.27 -3.24 -2.79
CA PHE A 88 -8.86 -3.66 -2.65
C PHE A 88 -8.70 -5.18 -2.53
N ILE A 89 -9.82 -5.91 -2.51
CA ILE A 89 -9.81 -7.38 -2.41
C ILE A 89 -9.46 -7.98 -3.78
N MET A 90 -8.26 -8.52 -3.91
CA MET A 90 -7.73 -9.06 -5.17
C MET A 90 -7.82 -10.59 -5.28
N ILE A 91 -8.30 -11.27 -4.23
CA ILE A 91 -8.27 -12.76 -4.14
C ILE A 91 -9.08 -13.48 -5.23
N ASN A 92 -10.05 -12.81 -5.84
CA ASN A 92 -10.90 -13.38 -6.89
C ASN A 92 -10.52 -12.88 -8.30
N SER A 93 -9.43 -12.13 -8.44
CA SER A 93 -8.96 -11.60 -9.72
C SER A 93 -7.71 -12.35 -10.20
N GLU A 94 -7.69 -12.68 -11.48
CA GLU A 94 -6.48 -13.14 -12.13
C GLU A 94 -5.54 -11.95 -12.32
N LYS A 95 -4.28 -12.13 -11.93
CA LYS A 95 -3.23 -11.11 -12.02
C LYS A 95 -1.96 -11.74 -12.57
N GLU A 96 -1.34 -11.06 -13.51
CA GLU A 96 -0.09 -11.49 -14.12
C GLU A 96 1.09 -10.86 -13.36
N PHE A 97 2.05 -11.69 -12.91
CA PHE A 97 3.11 -11.28 -12.00
C PHE A 97 3.99 -10.16 -12.54
N GLU A 98 4.52 -10.31 -13.75
CA GLU A 98 5.46 -9.33 -14.31
C GLU A 98 4.80 -7.99 -14.61
N SER A 99 3.54 -8.02 -15.04
CA SER A 99 2.73 -6.82 -15.26
C SER A 99 2.51 -6.05 -13.96
N GLU A 100 2.08 -6.74 -12.90
CA GLU A 100 1.80 -6.09 -11.61
C GLU A 100 3.10 -5.64 -10.91
N ARG A 101 4.20 -6.40 -11.07
CA ARG A 101 5.51 -6.00 -10.55
C ARG A 101 6.02 -4.74 -11.25
N SER A 102 5.98 -4.70 -12.57
CA SER A 102 6.42 -3.54 -13.34
C SER A 102 5.58 -2.29 -13.03
N ALA A 103 4.26 -2.45 -12.94
CA ALA A 103 3.36 -1.35 -12.58
C ALA A 103 3.66 -0.81 -11.16
N LEU A 104 3.87 -1.70 -10.18
CA LEU A 104 4.23 -1.27 -8.83
C LEU A 104 5.57 -0.52 -8.78
N LEU A 105 6.59 -1.03 -9.45
CA LEU A 105 7.91 -0.37 -9.51
C LEU A 105 7.82 1.02 -10.13
N GLU A 106 7.05 1.18 -11.21
CA GLU A 106 6.81 2.48 -11.84
C GLU A 106 6.08 3.46 -10.89
N LEU A 107 5.08 2.98 -10.14
CA LEU A 107 4.37 3.80 -9.16
C LEU A 107 5.28 4.22 -8.00
N ILE A 108 6.14 3.33 -7.51
CA ILE A 108 7.11 3.64 -6.44
C ILE A 108 8.14 4.67 -6.94
N ASP A 109 8.66 4.50 -8.16
CA ASP A 109 9.60 5.44 -8.75
C ASP A 109 9.01 6.86 -8.85
N LYS A 110 7.78 6.97 -9.33
CA LYS A 110 7.05 8.24 -9.46
C LYS A 110 6.59 8.84 -8.12
N PHE A 111 6.65 8.09 -7.00
CA PHE A 111 6.11 8.55 -5.73
C PHE A 111 6.99 9.65 -5.13
N SER A 112 6.50 10.88 -5.16
CA SER A 112 7.19 12.08 -4.65
C SER A 112 6.19 13.10 -4.10
N LYS A 113 6.69 14.13 -3.41
CA LYS A 113 5.83 15.21 -2.89
C LYS A 113 5.12 15.97 -4.03
N GLU A 114 5.70 16.03 -5.22
CA GLU A 114 5.16 16.72 -6.39
C GLU A 114 4.03 15.92 -7.03
N THR A 115 4.13 14.59 -7.05
CA THR A 115 3.14 13.71 -7.69
C THR A 115 1.92 13.42 -6.81
N LEU A 116 2.02 13.66 -5.50
CA LEU A 116 0.90 13.49 -4.59
C LEU A 116 -0.06 14.68 -4.69
N VAL A 117 -1.25 14.42 -5.24
CA VAL A 117 -2.29 15.45 -5.42
C VAL A 117 -3.46 15.29 -4.46
N SER A 118 -3.67 14.10 -3.88
CA SER A 118 -4.80 13.86 -2.99
C SER A 118 -4.50 14.34 -1.57
N GLU A 119 -5.27 15.33 -1.11
CA GLU A 119 -5.23 15.78 0.29
C GLU A 119 -6.14 14.97 1.21
N LYS A 120 -7.01 14.10 0.65
CA LYS A 120 -8.00 13.34 1.40
C LYS A 120 -7.98 11.87 1.00
N HIS A 121 -7.80 11.01 1.99
CA HIS A 121 -8.08 9.59 1.84
C HIS A 121 -9.60 9.36 1.90
N PRO A 122 -10.20 8.53 1.03
CA PRO A 122 -11.66 8.31 0.98
C PRO A 122 -12.27 7.85 2.31
N VAL A 123 -11.51 7.12 3.13
CA VAL A 123 -11.95 6.60 4.43
C VAL A 123 -11.39 7.40 5.61
N PHE A 124 -10.10 7.76 5.58
CA PHE A 124 -9.40 8.33 6.74
C PHE A 124 -9.41 9.87 6.77
N GLY A 125 -9.98 10.52 5.77
CA GLY A 125 -10.07 11.98 5.72
C GLY A 125 -8.72 12.64 5.35
N LYS A 126 -8.48 13.86 5.84
CA LYS A 126 -7.31 14.65 5.45
C LYS A 126 -6.00 14.03 5.93
N LEU A 127 -5.06 13.87 5.00
CA LEU A 127 -3.68 13.42 5.22
C LEU A 127 -2.71 14.46 4.66
N THR A 128 -1.60 14.67 5.36
CA THR A 128 -0.46 15.44 4.82
C THR A 128 0.33 14.57 3.83
N LYS A 129 1.20 15.17 3.04
CA LYS A 129 2.10 14.40 2.13
C LYS A 129 3.00 13.45 2.93
N ASP A 130 3.51 13.88 4.08
CA ASP A 130 4.33 13.03 4.94
C ASP A 130 3.52 11.86 5.53
N ASN A 131 2.24 12.08 5.90
CA ASN A 131 1.36 10.97 6.30
C ASN A 131 1.13 9.97 5.17
N TRP A 132 0.97 10.45 3.92
CA TRP A 132 0.86 9.57 2.75
C TRP A 132 2.13 8.74 2.56
N SER A 133 3.30 9.36 2.68
CA SER A 133 4.58 8.67 2.56
C SER A 133 4.75 7.56 3.59
N GLN A 134 4.56 7.89 4.85
CA GLN A 134 4.68 6.94 5.96
C GLN A 134 3.64 5.81 5.89
N ALA A 135 2.38 6.15 5.57
CA ALA A 135 1.31 5.17 5.42
C ALA A 135 1.57 4.20 4.26
N THR A 136 2.04 4.73 3.12
CA THR A 136 2.38 3.93 1.95
C THR A 136 3.56 3.01 2.23
N TRP A 137 4.64 3.54 2.86
CA TRP A 137 5.76 2.71 3.28
C TRP A 137 5.33 1.58 4.22
N LYS A 138 4.55 1.90 5.26
CA LYS A 138 4.09 0.92 6.24
C LYS A 138 3.23 -0.18 5.61
N HIS A 139 2.39 0.17 4.64
CA HIS A 139 1.56 -0.78 3.92
C HIS A 139 2.40 -1.70 3.02
N LEU A 140 3.36 -1.14 2.28
CA LEU A 140 4.32 -1.90 1.49
C LEU A 140 5.14 -2.85 2.36
N ASP A 141 5.73 -2.36 3.46
CA ASP A 141 6.52 -3.15 4.41
C ASP A 141 5.72 -4.34 4.98
N HIS A 142 4.47 -4.10 5.36
CA HIS A 142 3.58 -5.16 5.86
C HIS A 142 3.39 -6.29 4.85
N HIS A 143 3.11 -5.93 3.60
CA HIS A 143 2.85 -6.92 2.55
C HIS A 143 4.13 -7.57 2.01
N LEU A 144 5.25 -6.87 1.96
CA LEU A 144 6.53 -7.47 1.60
C LEU A 144 6.96 -8.51 2.66
N LYS A 145 6.80 -8.20 3.95
CA LYS A 145 6.99 -9.17 5.04
C LYS A 145 6.03 -10.36 4.94
N GLN A 146 4.82 -10.15 4.44
CA GLN A 146 3.86 -11.24 4.19
C GLN A 146 4.40 -12.27 3.20
N PHE A 147 5.28 -11.85 2.31
CA PHE A 147 5.92 -12.72 1.31
C PHE A 147 7.40 -13.02 1.62
N GLY A 148 7.87 -12.69 2.82
CA GLY A 148 9.19 -13.09 3.32
C GLY A 148 10.36 -12.23 2.82
N VAL A 149 10.09 -11.04 2.31
CA VAL A 149 11.11 -10.10 1.84
C VAL A 149 11.05 -8.77 2.56
#